data_34db3858d7bb58fe3fc0e478363f05d1
#
_entry.id   34db3858d7bb58fe3fc0e478363f05d1
#
_cell.length_a   1.000
_cell.length_b   1.000
_cell.length_c   1.000
_cell.angle_alpha   90.00
_cell.angle_beta   90.00
_cell.angle_gamma   90.00
#
_symmetry.space_group_name_H-M   'P 1'
#
loop_
_entity.id
_entity.type
_entity.pdbx_description
1 polymer ?
#
loop_
_entity_poly.entity_id
_entity_poly.type
_entity_poly.pdbx_seq_one_letter_code
_entity_poly.pdbx_strand_id
1 'polypeptide(L)'
;IQSTRVPVIRSRTVTDREEVRTTDRQGTFFDPLPNRDPVAQTFKIDQKEGVFLSKVDLFFSEKDDNIPIKVYLVETINSRPGHKILPFSEVIVNPSSVNTSTDASSATTVTFPSPVYCQGGKEYAIILKPDSQKYKVWVSRLGDTDIGGTRRISTQPLFGSFFRSQNTSLWSEDQMEDLKFTLHKCVFTTGTTGTLQLTNDTVDSKTLENNPIETDSSSGSGSAFGGNPNIIRITHRGHGMNDSSPSKVTISGLGATTDFNGIQGSVINGTHSIGNVTEDTYTIT
;
A
#
# COMPACT_ATOMS: atom_id res chain seq x y z
N ILE A 1 -20.64 -4.49 -16.73
CA ILE A 1 -19.56 -3.50 -16.50
C ILE A 1 -19.18 -2.96 -17.84
N GLN A 2 -19.60 -1.75 -18.17
CA GLN A 2 -19.17 -1.09 -19.40
C GLN A 2 -17.80 -0.46 -19.12
N SER A 3 -16.76 -1.06 -19.70
CA SER A 3 -15.45 -0.45 -19.82
C SER A 3 -15.55 0.60 -20.94
N THR A 4 -15.49 1.87 -20.57
CA THR A 4 -15.43 2.94 -21.57
C THR A 4 -14.00 3.02 -22.10
N ARG A 5 -13.79 2.58 -23.34
CA ARG A 5 -12.51 2.76 -24.04
C ARG A 5 -12.47 4.15 -24.63
N VAL A 6 -11.49 4.94 -24.22
CA VAL A 6 -11.23 6.24 -24.83
C VAL A 6 -10.37 6.01 -26.07
N PRO A 7 -10.73 6.52 -27.26
CA PRO A 7 -9.89 6.44 -28.42
C PRO A 7 -8.59 7.24 -28.21
N VAL A 8 -7.48 6.67 -28.63
CA VAL A 8 -6.14 7.22 -28.37
C VAL A 8 -5.48 7.59 -29.66
N ILE A 9 -4.83 8.74 -29.70
CA ILE A 9 -4.26 9.29 -30.93
C ILE A 9 -2.76 9.47 -30.88
N ARG A 10 -2.17 9.82 -29.74
CA ARG A 10 -0.75 10.13 -29.65
C ARG A 10 -0.12 9.58 -28.39
N SER A 11 1.15 9.21 -28.51
CA SER A 11 2.00 8.97 -27.35
C SER A 11 2.54 10.29 -26.85
N ARG A 12 2.59 10.47 -25.52
CA ARG A 12 3.30 11.56 -24.91
C ARG A 12 4.22 11.06 -23.80
N THR A 13 5.33 11.73 -23.68
CA THR A 13 6.26 11.49 -22.59
C THR A 13 5.60 11.89 -21.27
N VAL A 14 5.66 11.02 -20.28
CA VAL A 14 5.26 11.31 -18.90
C VAL A 14 6.12 12.41 -18.29
N THR A 15 7.28 12.64 -18.92
CA THR A 15 8.23 13.67 -18.59
C THR A 15 8.60 14.40 -19.87
N ASP A 16 8.02 15.50 -20.24
CA ASP A 16 8.72 16.37 -21.17
C ASP A 16 8.24 17.82 -21.20
N ARG A 17 9.16 18.69 -20.85
CA ARG A 17 9.44 19.93 -21.50
C ARG A 17 10.94 20.14 -21.46
N GLU A 18 11.60 19.85 -22.55
CA GLU A 18 12.90 20.42 -22.84
C GLU A 18 12.69 21.92 -23.12
N GLU A 19 12.71 22.76 -22.09
CA GLU A 19 13.01 24.17 -22.26
C GLU A 19 14.52 24.28 -22.50
N VAL A 20 14.91 24.29 -23.76
CA VAL A 20 16.25 24.75 -24.16
C VAL A 20 16.34 26.24 -23.82
N ARG A 21 16.73 26.57 -22.60
CA ARG A 21 17.23 27.89 -22.25
C ARG A 21 18.69 27.95 -22.62
N THR A 22 18.97 28.41 -23.83
CA THR A 22 20.31 28.91 -24.18
C THR A 22 20.53 30.22 -23.42
N THR A 23 21.09 30.16 -22.23
CA THR A 23 21.75 31.28 -21.60
C THR A 23 23.23 30.94 -21.48
N ASP A 24 24.02 31.56 -22.34
CA ASP A 24 25.46 31.65 -22.23
C ASP A 24 25.84 32.27 -20.87
N ARG A 25 26.15 31.43 -19.90
CA ARG A 25 26.86 31.79 -18.67
C ARG A 25 27.73 30.61 -18.27
N GLN A 26 29.06 30.82 -18.38
CA GLN A 26 30.05 30.01 -17.68
C GLN A 26 29.72 29.99 -16.16
N GLY A 27 29.07 28.96 -15.71
CA GLY A 27 28.83 28.65 -14.34
C GLY A 27 28.85 27.14 -14.21
N THR A 28 29.48 26.63 -13.18
CA THR A 28 29.56 25.23 -12.79
C THR A 28 28.28 24.49 -13.16
N PHE A 29 28.41 23.56 -14.13
CA PHE A 29 27.31 22.66 -14.49
C PHE A 29 26.94 21.82 -13.27
N PHE A 30 25.86 22.19 -12.63
CA PHE A 30 25.06 21.21 -11.95
C PHE A 30 24.26 20.51 -13.06
N ASP A 31 24.52 19.23 -13.27
CA ASP A 31 23.62 18.39 -14.07
C ASP A 31 22.22 18.61 -13.54
N PRO A 32 21.27 19.18 -14.32
CA PRO A 32 19.91 19.32 -13.82
C PRO A 32 19.43 17.91 -13.51
N LEU A 33 18.95 17.71 -12.29
CA LEU A 33 18.28 16.46 -11.92
C LEU A 33 17.26 16.15 -13.03
N PRO A 34 17.29 14.95 -13.60
CA PRO A 34 16.42 14.60 -14.72
C PRO A 34 14.98 14.91 -14.35
N ASN A 35 14.27 15.64 -15.22
CA ASN A 35 12.86 15.98 -15.04
C ASN A 35 12.07 14.69 -14.85
N ARG A 36 11.54 14.49 -13.65
CA ARG A 36 10.72 13.34 -13.25
C ARG A 36 9.28 13.79 -13.11
N ASP A 37 8.75 14.33 -14.20
CA ASP A 37 7.47 15.01 -14.17
C ASP A 37 6.31 13.99 -14.12
N PRO A 38 5.55 13.94 -13.02
CA PRO A 38 4.40 13.07 -12.92
C PRO A 38 3.24 13.60 -13.76
N VAL A 39 2.40 12.67 -14.21
CA VAL A 39 1.12 13.00 -14.82
C VAL A 39 -0.02 12.43 -13.99
N ALA A 40 -1.18 13.04 -14.08
CA ALA A 40 -2.37 12.56 -13.41
C ALA A 40 -3.61 12.70 -14.32
N GLN A 41 -4.59 11.85 -14.08
CA GLN A 41 -5.93 11.94 -14.67
C GLN A 41 -6.97 11.87 -13.58
N THR A 42 -7.84 12.86 -13.50
CA THR A 42 -8.97 12.80 -12.58
C THR A 42 -10.11 11.98 -13.18
N PHE A 43 -10.90 11.37 -12.30
CA PHE A 43 -12.10 10.59 -12.64
C PHE A 43 -13.11 10.66 -11.50
N LYS A 44 -14.38 10.57 -11.84
CA LYS A 44 -15.47 10.62 -10.88
C LYS A 44 -16.13 9.26 -10.71
N ILE A 45 -16.56 8.95 -9.49
CA ILE A 45 -17.35 7.76 -9.18
C ILE A 45 -18.83 8.12 -9.22
N ASP A 46 -19.55 7.59 -10.21
CA ASP A 46 -20.97 7.88 -10.41
C ASP A 46 -21.90 6.99 -9.57
N GLN A 47 -21.40 5.82 -9.10
CA GLN A 47 -22.16 4.90 -8.26
C GLN A 47 -22.35 5.50 -6.85
N LYS A 48 -23.60 5.68 -6.42
CA LYS A 48 -23.93 6.31 -5.13
C LYS A 48 -23.33 5.59 -3.93
N GLU A 49 -23.26 4.28 -3.98
CA GLU A 49 -22.73 3.41 -2.92
C GLU A 49 -21.19 3.40 -2.88
N GLY A 50 -20.55 4.03 -3.87
CA GLY A 50 -19.12 3.91 -4.10
C GLY A 50 -18.75 2.59 -4.78
N VAL A 51 -17.46 2.40 -5.00
CA VAL A 51 -16.91 1.21 -5.63
C VAL A 51 -15.62 0.79 -4.95
N PHE A 52 -15.30 -0.50 -5.03
CA PHE A 52 -13.98 -1.01 -4.73
C PHE A 52 -13.26 -1.26 -6.05
N LEU A 53 -12.13 -0.59 -6.26
CA LEU A 53 -11.27 -0.77 -7.43
C LEU A 53 -10.25 -1.87 -7.14
N SER A 54 -10.09 -2.81 -8.09
CA SER A 54 -9.11 -3.90 -7.96
C SER A 54 -7.84 -3.66 -8.75
N LYS A 55 -7.96 -2.97 -9.89
CA LYS A 55 -6.85 -2.73 -10.81
C LYS A 55 -7.17 -1.60 -11.77
N VAL A 56 -6.11 -1.07 -12.40
CA VAL A 56 -6.19 -0.12 -13.50
C VAL A 56 -5.34 -0.61 -14.67
N ASP A 57 -5.86 -0.54 -15.88
CA ASP A 57 -5.11 -0.74 -17.09
C ASP A 57 -4.62 0.61 -17.63
N LEU A 58 -3.33 0.71 -17.87
CA LEU A 58 -2.64 1.86 -18.43
C LEU A 58 -1.99 1.47 -19.75
N PHE A 59 -1.80 2.45 -20.62
CA PHE A 59 -1.29 2.19 -21.98
C PHE A 59 -0.04 3.04 -22.21
N PHE A 60 1.07 2.36 -22.54
CA PHE A 60 2.35 3.01 -22.77
C PHE A 60 2.78 2.86 -24.22
N SER A 61 3.44 3.89 -24.77
CA SER A 61 4.13 3.80 -26.04
C SER A 61 5.61 3.49 -25.88
N GLU A 62 6.21 3.98 -24.81
CA GLU A 62 7.62 3.75 -24.47
C GLU A 62 7.76 3.53 -22.95
N LYS A 63 8.84 2.82 -22.55
CA LYS A 63 9.19 2.55 -21.17
C LYS A 63 10.69 2.65 -20.93
N ASP A 64 11.09 2.74 -19.68
CA ASP A 64 12.49 2.49 -19.29
C ASP A 64 12.70 0.98 -19.11
N ASP A 65 13.91 0.50 -19.36
CA ASP A 65 14.25 -0.94 -19.22
C ASP A 65 14.63 -1.31 -17.78
N ASN A 66 15.06 -0.34 -16.96
CA ASN A 66 15.65 -0.60 -15.65
C ASN A 66 14.90 0.12 -14.51
N ILE A 67 14.30 1.27 -14.78
CA ILE A 67 13.72 2.13 -13.74
C ILE A 67 12.21 1.91 -13.68
N PRO A 68 11.64 1.52 -12.51
CA PRO A 68 10.21 1.30 -12.36
C PRO A 68 9.40 2.60 -12.38
N ILE A 69 8.10 2.48 -12.64
CA ILE A 69 7.13 3.56 -12.51
C ILE A 69 6.22 3.30 -11.31
N LYS A 70 5.94 4.35 -10.53
CA LYS A 70 5.00 4.30 -9.41
C LYS A 70 3.62 4.76 -9.89
N VAL A 71 2.59 3.99 -9.55
CA VAL A 71 1.18 4.30 -9.84
C VAL A 71 0.39 4.29 -8.54
N TYR A 72 -0.44 5.30 -8.31
CA TYR A 72 -1.28 5.37 -7.12
C TYR A 72 -2.50 6.27 -7.32
N LEU A 73 -3.49 6.12 -6.45
CA LEU A 73 -4.71 6.93 -6.43
C LEU A 73 -4.66 7.94 -5.30
N VAL A 74 -5.15 9.15 -5.56
CA VAL A 74 -5.29 10.19 -4.55
C VAL A 74 -6.69 10.78 -4.54
N GLU A 75 -7.08 11.34 -3.39
CA GLU A 75 -8.25 12.22 -3.32
C GLU A 75 -7.96 13.54 -4.04
N THR A 76 -8.98 14.14 -4.64
CA THR A 76 -8.85 15.47 -5.24
C THR A 76 -9.21 16.56 -4.22
N ILE A 77 -8.61 17.74 -4.40
CA ILE A 77 -8.93 18.96 -3.68
C ILE A 77 -9.22 20.05 -4.73
N ASN A 78 -10.43 20.56 -4.75
CA ASN A 78 -10.89 21.51 -5.77
C ASN A 78 -10.62 20.99 -7.20
N SER A 79 -11.00 19.74 -7.46
CA SER A 79 -10.83 19.03 -8.75
C SER A 79 -9.38 18.90 -9.23
N ARG A 80 -8.39 19.09 -8.36
CA ARG A 80 -6.97 18.86 -8.64
C ARG A 80 -6.43 17.70 -7.83
N PRO A 81 -5.44 16.96 -8.33
CA PRO A 81 -4.81 15.90 -7.57
C PRO A 81 -4.30 16.41 -6.22
N GLY A 82 -4.74 15.78 -5.13
CA GLY A 82 -4.34 16.10 -3.77
C GLY A 82 -3.10 15.30 -3.34
N HIS A 83 -2.76 15.39 -2.05
CA HIS A 83 -1.60 14.70 -1.48
C HIS A 83 -1.97 13.41 -0.73
N LYS A 84 -3.26 13.20 -0.47
CA LYS A 84 -3.72 12.04 0.30
C LYS A 84 -3.86 10.83 -0.61
N ILE A 85 -2.90 9.92 -0.50
CA ILE A 85 -2.92 8.63 -1.20
C ILE A 85 -3.99 7.76 -0.57
N LEU A 86 -4.80 7.10 -1.41
CA LEU A 86 -5.78 6.13 -0.94
C LEU A 86 -5.08 4.88 -0.39
N PRO A 87 -5.54 4.33 0.74
CA PRO A 87 -4.98 3.08 1.26
C PRO A 87 -5.01 1.98 0.20
N PHE A 88 -3.93 1.20 0.14
CA PHE A 88 -3.74 0.08 -0.79
C PHE A 88 -3.69 0.42 -2.28
N SER A 89 -3.60 1.70 -2.66
CA SER A 89 -3.58 2.10 -4.08
C SER A 89 -2.18 2.27 -4.67
N GLU A 90 -1.14 2.28 -3.84
CA GLU A 90 0.23 2.52 -4.32
C GLU A 90 0.88 1.22 -4.81
N VAL A 91 1.32 1.24 -6.07
CA VAL A 91 1.97 0.10 -6.73
C VAL A 91 3.21 0.56 -7.46
N ILE A 92 4.32 -0.15 -7.26
CA ILE A 92 5.54 0.00 -8.05
C ILE A 92 5.48 -1.01 -9.19
N VAL A 93 5.45 -0.51 -10.42
CA VAL A 93 5.37 -1.34 -11.62
C VAL A 93 6.77 -1.47 -12.21
N ASN A 94 7.31 -2.68 -12.19
CA ASN A 94 8.63 -2.97 -12.76
C ASN A 94 8.59 -2.87 -14.29
N PRO A 95 9.68 -2.46 -14.95
CA PRO A 95 9.74 -2.33 -16.41
C PRO A 95 9.37 -3.61 -17.17
N SER A 96 9.70 -4.78 -16.62
CA SER A 96 9.35 -6.08 -17.20
C SER A 96 7.83 -6.32 -17.29
N SER A 97 7.05 -5.67 -16.41
CA SER A 97 5.59 -5.77 -16.37
C SER A 97 4.88 -4.67 -17.18
N VAL A 98 5.64 -3.72 -17.73
CA VAL A 98 5.09 -2.65 -18.57
C VAL A 98 5.05 -3.10 -20.02
N ASN A 99 3.85 -3.17 -20.58
CA ASN A 99 3.61 -3.44 -22.00
C ASN A 99 3.59 -2.13 -22.79
N THR A 100 4.17 -2.13 -23.97
CA THR A 100 4.19 -0.98 -24.89
C THR A 100 3.56 -1.36 -26.23
N SER A 101 2.97 -0.41 -26.90
CA SER A 101 2.44 -0.57 -28.26
C SER A 101 2.46 0.74 -29.04
N THR A 102 2.49 0.64 -30.36
CA THR A 102 2.48 1.79 -31.26
C THR A 102 1.08 2.33 -31.56
N ASP A 103 0.05 1.60 -31.13
CA ASP A 103 -1.37 1.86 -31.40
C ASP A 103 -2.25 1.93 -30.13
N ALA A 104 -1.64 1.92 -28.98
CA ALA A 104 -2.31 1.87 -27.67
C ALA A 104 -3.19 0.62 -27.47
N SER A 105 -2.93 -0.49 -28.15
CA SER A 105 -3.69 -1.74 -27.98
C SER A 105 -3.26 -2.55 -26.76
N SER A 106 -1.99 -2.46 -26.35
CA SER A 106 -1.42 -3.28 -25.27
C SER A 106 -1.58 -2.61 -23.92
N ALA A 107 -2.41 -3.20 -23.06
CA ALA A 107 -2.61 -2.73 -21.70
C ALA A 107 -1.50 -3.21 -20.76
N THR A 108 -1.06 -2.33 -19.87
CA THR A 108 -0.32 -2.65 -18.67
C THR A 108 -1.29 -2.69 -17.49
N THR A 109 -1.55 -3.87 -16.94
CA THR A 109 -2.47 -4.03 -15.82
C THR A 109 -1.74 -3.79 -14.51
N VAL A 110 -2.12 -2.76 -13.78
CA VAL A 110 -1.64 -2.45 -12.43
C VAL A 110 -2.68 -2.95 -11.43
N THR A 111 -2.36 -4.03 -10.73
CA THR A 111 -3.24 -4.63 -9.72
C THR A 111 -2.91 -4.07 -8.35
N PHE A 112 -3.91 -3.56 -7.64
CA PHE A 112 -3.75 -3.08 -6.28
C PHE A 112 -3.58 -4.26 -5.30
N PRO A 113 -2.73 -4.14 -4.27
CA PRO A 113 -2.50 -5.19 -3.29
C PRO A 113 -3.76 -5.58 -2.51
N SER A 114 -4.73 -4.67 -2.42
CA SER A 114 -6.05 -4.90 -1.83
C SER A 114 -7.07 -4.01 -2.53
N PRO A 115 -8.37 -4.36 -2.52
CA PRO A 115 -9.41 -3.50 -3.09
C PRO A 115 -9.40 -2.10 -2.50
N VAL A 116 -9.36 -1.08 -3.35
CA VAL A 116 -9.32 0.34 -2.97
C VAL A 116 -10.74 0.91 -2.99
N TYR A 117 -11.23 1.33 -1.84
CA TYR A 117 -12.55 1.95 -1.77
C TYR A 117 -12.53 3.39 -2.28
N CYS A 118 -13.43 3.69 -3.21
CA CYS A 118 -13.71 5.02 -3.72
C CYS A 118 -15.18 5.37 -3.44
N GLN A 119 -15.40 6.44 -2.69
CA GLN A 119 -16.74 6.88 -2.29
C GLN A 119 -17.53 7.41 -3.49
N GLY A 120 -18.83 7.12 -3.52
CA GLY A 120 -19.72 7.61 -4.56
C GLY A 120 -19.86 9.14 -4.59
N GLY A 121 -19.96 9.67 -5.80
CA GLY A 121 -20.09 11.10 -6.05
C GLY A 121 -18.80 11.90 -5.88
N LYS A 122 -17.70 11.29 -5.41
CA LYS A 122 -16.39 11.93 -5.28
C LYS A 122 -15.52 11.75 -6.52
N GLU A 123 -14.60 12.68 -6.67
CA GLU A 123 -13.57 12.70 -7.69
C GLU A 123 -12.23 12.25 -7.10
N TYR A 124 -11.48 11.48 -7.86
CA TYR A 124 -10.16 10.95 -7.52
C TYR A 124 -9.21 11.17 -8.68
N ALA A 125 -7.92 11.02 -8.45
CA ALA A 125 -6.93 11.08 -9.51
C ALA A 125 -6.02 9.84 -9.50
N ILE A 126 -5.74 9.31 -10.70
CA ILE A 126 -4.67 8.35 -10.94
C ILE A 126 -3.39 9.16 -11.15
N ILE A 127 -2.35 8.88 -10.40
CA ILE A 127 -1.03 9.50 -10.57
C ILE A 127 -0.05 8.46 -11.10
N LEU A 128 0.65 8.84 -12.16
CA LEU A 128 1.78 8.11 -12.72
C LEU A 128 3.04 8.92 -12.41
N LYS A 129 3.90 8.37 -11.57
CA LYS A 129 5.14 9.02 -11.15
C LYS A 129 6.33 8.18 -11.61
N PRO A 130 6.93 8.50 -12.77
CA PRO A 130 8.16 7.85 -13.21
C PRO A 130 9.37 8.45 -12.49
N ASP A 131 10.39 7.63 -12.30
CA ASP A 131 11.72 8.08 -11.93
C ASP A 131 12.67 8.11 -13.15
N SER A 132 12.11 8.06 -14.37
CA SER A 132 12.80 8.09 -15.65
C SER A 132 12.03 8.93 -16.67
N GLN A 133 12.76 9.55 -17.61
CA GLN A 133 12.20 10.34 -18.72
C GLN A 133 11.71 9.50 -19.90
N LYS A 134 11.98 8.18 -19.90
CA LYS A 134 11.66 7.30 -21.04
C LYS A 134 10.22 6.82 -21.08
N TYR A 135 9.47 7.00 -20.01
CA TYR A 135 8.06 6.58 -19.99
C TYR A 135 7.20 7.53 -20.82
N LYS A 136 6.45 6.97 -21.78
CA LYS A 136 5.44 7.69 -22.56
C LYS A 136 4.11 6.98 -22.47
N VAL A 137 3.05 7.73 -22.20
CA VAL A 137 1.68 7.22 -22.09
C VAL A 137 0.82 7.67 -23.26
N TRP A 138 -0.18 6.87 -23.57
CA TRP A 138 -1.16 7.20 -24.60
C TRP A 138 -2.22 8.13 -24.04
N VAL A 139 -2.48 9.23 -24.76
CA VAL A 139 -3.52 10.21 -24.46
C VAL A 139 -4.40 10.42 -25.69
N SER A 140 -5.65 10.83 -25.47
CA SER A 140 -6.51 11.37 -26.53
C SER A 140 -6.57 12.88 -26.41
N ARG A 141 -6.66 13.57 -27.57
CA ARG A 141 -6.78 15.03 -27.60
C ARG A 141 -7.97 15.43 -28.48
N LEU A 142 -8.79 16.36 -27.95
CA LEU A 142 -9.88 16.92 -28.72
C LEU A 142 -9.38 17.61 -30.01
N GLY A 143 -10.04 17.32 -31.12
CA GLY A 143 -9.73 17.86 -32.44
C GLY A 143 -8.67 17.08 -33.22
N ASP A 144 -7.92 16.15 -32.60
CA ASP A 144 -6.97 15.28 -33.28
C ASP A 144 -7.69 14.12 -33.99
N THR A 145 -6.98 13.47 -34.90
CA THR A 145 -7.49 12.32 -35.66
C THR A 145 -7.12 11.02 -34.98
N ASP A 146 -8.02 10.04 -35.00
CA ASP A 146 -7.82 8.71 -34.46
C ASP A 146 -6.67 7.97 -35.14
N ILE A 147 -5.90 7.17 -34.39
CA ILE A 147 -4.80 6.38 -34.94
C ILE A 147 -5.34 5.33 -35.90
N GLY A 148 -4.82 5.33 -37.12
CA GLY A 148 -5.23 4.40 -38.17
C GLY A 148 -6.59 4.71 -38.80
N GLY A 149 -7.23 5.84 -38.43
CA GLY A 149 -8.52 6.29 -38.93
C GLY A 149 -8.53 7.71 -39.46
N THR A 150 -9.68 8.14 -39.94
CA THR A 150 -9.95 9.52 -40.38
C THR A 150 -10.92 10.25 -39.45
N ARG A 151 -11.34 9.60 -38.35
CA ARG A 151 -12.32 10.14 -37.42
C ARG A 151 -11.66 11.17 -36.50
N ARG A 152 -12.23 12.37 -36.46
CA ARG A 152 -11.84 13.39 -35.46
C ARG A 152 -12.46 13.09 -34.10
N ILE A 153 -11.70 13.26 -33.02
CA ILE A 153 -12.18 13.21 -31.66
C ILE A 153 -12.92 14.49 -31.35
N SER A 154 -14.22 14.37 -31.20
CA SER A 154 -15.13 15.48 -30.95
C SER A 154 -15.70 15.54 -29.53
N THR A 155 -15.52 14.44 -28.74
CA THR A 155 -16.08 14.31 -27.39
C THR A 155 -15.10 13.61 -26.48
N GLN A 156 -15.04 14.04 -25.23
CA GLN A 156 -14.39 13.34 -24.13
C GLN A 156 -15.44 12.58 -23.33
N PRO A 157 -15.37 11.24 -23.27
CA PRO A 157 -16.41 10.43 -22.64
C PRO A 157 -16.31 10.41 -21.11
N LEU A 158 -15.23 10.95 -20.55
CA LEU A 158 -14.96 10.93 -19.11
C LEU A 158 -15.02 12.34 -18.52
N PHE A 159 -15.72 12.48 -17.38
CA PHE A 159 -15.60 13.68 -16.56
C PHE A 159 -14.28 13.61 -15.79
N GLY A 160 -13.38 14.50 -16.14
CA GLY A 160 -12.06 14.61 -15.52
C GLY A 160 -11.13 15.41 -16.40
N SER A 161 -9.98 15.77 -15.85
CA SER A 161 -8.95 16.51 -16.57
C SER A 161 -7.62 15.81 -16.47
N PHE A 162 -6.80 15.98 -17.49
CA PHE A 162 -5.42 15.55 -17.48
C PHE A 162 -4.53 16.62 -16.83
N PHE A 163 -3.58 16.20 -16.03
CA PHE A 163 -2.69 17.09 -15.28
C PHE A 163 -1.24 16.72 -15.51
N ARG A 164 -0.39 17.73 -15.55
CA ARG A 164 1.07 17.63 -15.53
C ARG A 164 1.62 18.35 -14.33
N SER A 165 2.70 17.84 -13.76
CA SER A 165 3.39 18.46 -12.64
C SER A 165 4.90 18.27 -12.75
N GLN A 166 5.68 19.22 -12.24
CA GLN A 166 7.12 19.08 -12.11
C GLN A 166 7.57 18.59 -10.73
N ASN A 167 6.68 18.62 -9.74
CA ASN A 167 7.03 18.36 -8.34
C ASN A 167 5.99 17.59 -7.53
N THR A 168 4.98 17.00 -8.19
CA THR A 168 3.83 16.32 -7.55
C THR A 168 2.96 17.20 -6.64
N SER A 169 3.24 18.48 -6.52
CA SER A 169 2.51 19.41 -5.66
C SER A 169 1.74 20.48 -6.45
N LEU A 170 2.35 20.99 -7.51
CA LEU A 170 1.74 21.97 -8.39
C LEU A 170 1.32 21.27 -9.69
N TRP A 171 0.03 21.28 -9.94
CA TRP A 171 -0.59 20.61 -11.08
C TRP A 171 -1.11 21.63 -12.10
N SER A 172 -0.69 21.47 -13.35
CA SER A 172 -1.19 22.20 -14.50
C SER A 172 -2.22 21.36 -15.22
N GLU A 173 -3.44 21.87 -15.31
CA GLU A 173 -4.57 21.21 -15.96
C GLU A 173 -4.50 21.32 -17.48
N ASP A 174 -4.85 20.26 -18.19
CA ASP A 174 -5.08 20.25 -19.63
C ASP A 174 -6.44 19.60 -19.90
N GLN A 175 -7.44 20.43 -20.20
CA GLN A 175 -8.81 19.99 -20.46
C GLN A 175 -9.02 19.45 -21.88
N MET A 176 -8.01 19.55 -22.73
CA MET A 176 -8.10 19.06 -24.12
C MET A 176 -7.55 17.65 -24.26
N GLU A 177 -6.89 17.11 -23.24
CA GLU A 177 -6.27 15.80 -23.27
C GLU A 177 -6.81 14.91 -22.15
N ASP A 178 -6.96 13.61 -22.44
CA ASP A 178 -7.28 12.58 -21.47
C ASP A 178 -6.32 11.39 -21.60
N LEU A 179 -5.87 10.88 -20.45
CA LEU A 179 -5.11 9.65 -20.39
C LEU A 179 -5.96 8.47 -20.86
N LYS A 180 -5.39 7.56 -21.63
CA LYS A 180 -6.05 6.28 -21.89
C LYS A 180 -5.89 5.35 -20.71
N PHE A 181 -7.00 4.96 -20.08
CA PHE A 181 -7.01 3.99 -18.97
C PHE A 181 -8.32 3.22 -18.90
N THR A 182 -8.32 2.12 -18.15
CA THR A 182 -9.52 1.36 -17.81
C THR A 182 -9.50 1.02 -16.33
N LEU A 183 -10.54 1.42 -15.60
CA LEU A 183 -10.72 1.05 -14.20
C LEU A 183 -11.53 -0.23 -14.08
N HIS A 184 -11.10 -1.11 -13.20
CA HIS A 184 -11.80 -2.35 -12.89
C HIS A 184 -12.32 -2.32 -11.46
N LYS A 185 -13.63 -2.41 -11.30
CA LYS A 185 -14.28 -2.52 -10.01
C LYS A 185 -14.46 -3.97 -9.58
N CYS A 186 -14.41 -4.20 -8.29
CA CYS A 186 -14.78 -5.48 -7.71
C CYS A 186 -16.28 -5.73 -7.86
N VAL A 187 -16.63 -6.98 -8.13
CA VAL A 187 -18.00 -7.47 -8.02
C VAL A 187 -17.99 -8.53 -6.93
N PHE A 188 -18.69 -8.22 -5.83
CA PHE A 188 -18.76 -9.14 -4.70
C PHE A 188 -19.94 -10.10 -4.85
N THR A 189 -19.68 -11.37 -4.60
CA THR A 189 -20.75 -12.35 -4.49
C THR A 189 -21.39 -12.21 -3.12
N THR A 190 -22.61 -11.69 -3.06
CA THR A 190 -23.40 -11.55 -1.84
C THR A 190 -24.29 -12.78 -1.66
N GLY A 191 -24.62 -13.14 -0.42
CA GLY A 191 -25.48 -14.29 -0.12
C GLY A 191 -24.73 -15.61 0.09
N THR A 192 -23.41 -15.62 0.09
CA THR A 192 -22.58 -16.73 0.53
C THR A 192 -21.92 -16.39 1.88
N THR A 193 -21.82 -17.38 2.75
CA THR A 193 -21.04 -17.27 3.99
C THR A 193 -19.58 -17.55 3.70
N GLY A 194 -18.68 -16.70 4.20
CA GLY A 194 -17.24 -16.92 4.18
C GLY A 194 -16.71 -17.16 5.60
N THR A 195 -15.61 -17.88 5.71
CA THR A 195 -14.86 -18.01 6.98
C THR A 195 -13.70 -17.04 6.94
N LEU A 196 -13.65 -16.11 7.88
CA LEU A 196 -12.50 -15.25 8.11
C LEU A 196 -11.64 -15.88 9.19
N GLN A 197 -10.43 -16.27 8.82
CA GLN A 197 -9.42 -16.71 9.78
C GLN A 197 -8.46 -15.56 10.03
N LEU A 198 -8.49 -15.04 11.25
CA LEU A 198 -7.54 -14.03 11.70
C LEU A 198 -6.37 -14.75 12.38
N THR A 199 -5.18 -14.52 11.91
CA THR A 199 -3.94 -14.99 12.54
C THR A 199 -3.11 -13.78 12.88
N ASN A 200 -2.59 -13.75 14.10
CA ASN A 200 -1.59 -12.75 14.46
C ASN A 200 -0.25 -13.15 13.84
N ASP A 201 0.54 -12.16 13.47
CA ASP A 201 1.94 -12.39 13.13
C ASP A 201 2.67 -13.00 14.33
N THR A 202 3.75 -13.73 14.06
CA THR A 202 4.65 -14.23 15.10
C THR A 202 5.17 -13.04 15.90
N VAL A 203 4.88 -13.04 17.20
CA VAL A 203 5.44 -12.02 18.10
C VAL A 203 6.91 -12.31 18.28
N ASP A 204 7.76 -11.31 18.08
CA ASP A 204 9.19 -11.42 18.32
C ASP A 204 9.47 -11.80 19.77
N SER A 205 10.52 -12.60 19.98
CA SER A 205 10.95 -12.93 21.33
C SER A 205 11.45 -11.68 22.06
N LYS A 206 10.98 -11.49 23.29
CA LYS A 206 11.40 -10.39 24.17
C LYS A 206 12.24 -10.93 25.29
N THR A 207 13.42 -10.35 25.48
CA THR A 207 14.23 -10.63 26.67
C THR A 207 13.66 -9.85 27.86
N LEU A 208 13.33 -10.55 28.92
CA LEU A 208 12.86 -9.96 30.17
C LEU A 208 14.04 -9.63 31.06
N GLU A 209 13.97 -8.50 31.77
CA GLU A 209 15.03 -7.98 32.62
C GLU A 209 14.68 -8.12 34.12
N ASN A 210 15.69 -7.99 35.01
CA ASN A 210 15.52 -7.83 36.46
C ASN A 210 14.81 -8.96 37.20
N ASN A 211 15.31 -10.20 37.06
CA ASN A 211 14.75 -11.38 37.75
C ASN A 211 13.22 -11.48 37.58
N PRO A 212 12.74 -11.72 36.35
CA PRO A 212 11.31 -11.69 36.07
C PRO A 212 10.55 -12.89 36.66
N ILE A 213 11.25 -13.87 37.17
CA ILE A 213 10.70 -15.13 37.70
C ILE A 213 10.54 -15.06 39.21
N GLU A 214 9.35 -15.23 39.67
CA GLU A 214 8.99 -15.36 41.07
C GLU A 214 8.40 -16.73 41.35
N THR A 215 8.97 -17.46 42.28
CA THR A 215 8.49 -18.77 42.73
C THR A 215 8.13 -18.71 44.19
N ASP A 216 7.13 -19.49 44.58
CA ASP A 216 6.70 -19.57 45.96
C ASP A 216 7.21 -20.87 46.61
N SER A 217 8.16 -20.77 47.49
CA SER A 217 8.70 -21.94 48.22
C SER A 217 7.91 -22.28 49.48
N SER A 218 6.93 -21.47 49.87
CA SER A 218 6.19 -21.69 51.10
C SER A 218 4.87 -22.45 50.86
N SER A 219 4.75 -23.63 51.40
CA SER A 219 3.49 -24.34 51.52
C SER A 219 2.66 -23.80 52.71
N GLY A 220 1.80 -22.83 52.48
CA GLY A 220 0.95 -22.26 53.52
C GLY A 220 -0.03 -21.20 53.03
N SER A 221 -1.10 -20.94 53.79
CA SER A 221 -2.18 -20.00 53.49
C SER A 221 -1.77 -18.50 53.46
N GLY A 222 -0.47 -18.20 53.48
CA GLY A 222 0.08 -16.85 53.38
C GLY A 222 0.98 -16.63 52.18
N SER A 223 1.06 -17.58 51.28
CA SER A 223 1.92 -17.46 50.10
C SER A 223 1.31 -16.58 49.04
N ALA A 224 2.13 -15.89 48.28
CA ALA A 224 1.69 -14.98 47.20
C ALA A 224 0.89 -15.68 46.09
N PHE A 225 0.94 -17.00 46.02
CA PHE A 225 0.29 -17.83 44.99
C PHE A 225 -0.67 -18.88 45.56
N GLY A 226 -1.22 -18.66 46.76
CA GLY A 226 -2.18 -19.58 47.38
C GLY A 226 -1.55 -20.90 47.88
N GLY A 227 -0.24 -20.97 48.11
CA GLY A 227 0.49 -22.13 48.59
C GLY A 227 0.71 -23.25 47.58
N ASN A 228 0.63 -22.97 46.31
CA ASN A 228 0.92 -23.92 45.26
C ASN A 228 2.37 -23.77 44.77
N PRO A 229 3.29 -24.69 45.14
CA PRO A 229 4.69 -24.60 44.75
C PRO A 229 4.96 -24.81 43.24
N ASN A 230 3.93 -25.18 42.51
CA ASN A 230 4.02 -25.40 41.03
C ASN A 230 3.63 -24.17 40.22
N ILE A 231 3.24 -23.07 40.89
CA ILE A 231 2.89 -21.84 40.20
C ILE A 231 4.08 -20.90 40.17
N ILE A 232 4.40 -20.41 39.00
CA ILE A 232 5.48 -19.43 38.79
C ILE A 232 4.83 -18.15 38.27
N ARG A 233 5.16 -16.99 38.87
CA ARG A 233 4.77 -15.70 38.32
C ARG A 233 5.89 -15.14 37.46
N ILE A 234 5.52 -14.63 36.32
CA ILE A 234 6.43 -13.95 35.39
C ILE A 234 6.08 -12.47 35.35
N THR A 235 7.07 -11.61 35.61
CA THR A 235 6.94 -10.17 35.40
C THR A 235 7.31 -9.83 33.97
N HIS A 236 6.36 -9.34 33.19
CA HIS A 236 6.51 -8.96 31.79
C HIS A 236 5.71 -7.69 31.54
N ARG A 237 6.33 -6.54 31.69
CA ARG A 237 5.67 -5.24 31.61
C ARG A 237 5.11 -4.97 30.21
N GLY A 238 3.84 -4.55 30.19
CA GLY A 238 3.14 -4.15 28.97
C GLY A 238 2.99 -5.30 27.96
N HIS A 239 2.76 -6.51 28.44
CA HIS A 239 2.67 -7.72 27.58
C HIS A 239 1.39 -7.78 26.74
N GLY A 240 0.34 -7.04 27.08
CA GLY A 240 -0.91 -6.99 26.32
C GLY A 240 -1.71 -8.28 26.26
N MET A 241 -1.34 -9.30 27.05
CA MET A 241 -2.07 -10.58 27.13
C MET A 241 -3.27 -10.46 28.07
N ASN A 242 -4.23 -11.39 27.90
CA ASN A 242 -5.42 -11.47 28.75
C ASN A 242 -5.67 -12.93 29.17
N ASP A 243 -6.61 -13.14 30.09
CA ASP A 243 -6.99 -14.46 30.59
C ASP A 243 -7.82 -15.30 29.60
N SER A 244 -8.02 -14.84 28.37
CA SER A 244 -8.77 -15.59 27.36
C SER A 244 -8.06 -16.88 26.97
N SER A 245 -8.66 -18.01 27.26
CA SER A 245 -8.13 -19.34 26.87
C SER A 245 -8.26 -19.56 25.36
N PRO A 246 -7.23 -20.10 24.67
CA PRO A 246 -6.01 -20.72 25.18
C PRO A 246 -4.77 -19.80 25.04
N SER A 247 -4.57 -18.88 25.95
CA SER A 247 -3.35 -18.05 25.94
C SER A 247 -2.16 -18.87 26.41
N LYS A 248 -1.07 -18.86 25.63
CA LYS A 248 0.17 -19.59 25.90
C LYS A 248 1.37 -18.70 25.71
N VAL A 249 2.42 -18.95 26.48
CA VAL A 249 3.74 -18.34 26.30
C VAL A 249 4.80 -19.41 26.13
N THR A 250 5.81 -19.11 25.33
CA THR A 250 6.99 -19.97 25.22
C THR A 250 8.15 -19.26 25.89
N ILE A 251 8.73 -19.91 26.89
CA ILE A 251 9.89 -19.41 27.67
C ILE A 251 11.11 -20.16 27.22
N SER A 252 12.23 -19.48 27.04
CA SER A 252 13.51 -20.06 26.67
C SER A 252 14.67 -19.23 27.20
N GLY A 253 15.86 -19.81 27.20
CA GLY A 253 17.09 -19.11 27.58
C GLY A 253 17.50 -19.28 29.04
N LEU A 254 16.72 -20.00 29.85
CA LEU A 254 17.15 -20.33 31.21
C LEU A 254 18.16 -21.49 31.18
N GLY A 255 19.21 -21.38 32.00
CA GLY A 255 20.14 -22.49 32.19
C GLY A 255 19.41 -23.72 32.72
N ALA A 256 19.63 -24.90 32.11
CA ALA A 256 18.90 -26.11 32.44
C ALA A 256 19.01 -26.53 33.92
N THR A 257 20.14 -26.25 34.54
CA THR A 257 20.43 -26.56 35.94
C THR A 257 20.28 -25.35 36.90
N THR A 258 19.86 -24.20 36.37
CA THR A 258 19.59 -23.03 37.24
C THR A 258 18.38 -23.32 38.10
N ASP A 259 18.55 -23.18 39.42
CA ASP A 259 17.52 -23.46 40.40
C ASP A 259 16.77 -22.18 40.77
N PHE A 260 15.45 -22.22 40.72
CA PHE A 260 14.50 -21.18 41.13
C PHE A 260 13.64 -21.71 42.26
N ASN A 261 14.19 -21.70 43.51
CA ASN A 261 13.53 -22.27 44.68
C ASN A 261 13.06 -23.71 44.53
N GLY A 262 13.93 -24.58 44.03
CA GLY A 262 13.64 -25.98 43.80
C GLY A 262 13.05 -26.33 42.43
N ILE A 263 12.81 -25.32 41.59
CA ILE A 263 12.35 -25.53 40.19
C ILE A 263 13.53 -25.27 39.27
N GLN A 264 13.89 -26.29 38.48
CA GLN A 264 15.02 -26.14 37.54
C GLN A 264 14.58 -25.37 36.28
N GLY A 265 15.51 -24.59 35.71
CA GLY A 265 15.27 -23.83 34.50
C GLY A 265 14.85 -24.69 33.29
N SER A 266 15.25 -25.97 33.26
CA SER A 266 14.80 -26.94 32.25
C SER A 266 13.28 -27.19 32.28
N VAL A 267 12.65 -27.04 33.45
CA VAL A 267 11.20 -27.19 33.64
C VAL A 267 10.46 -25.91 33.21
N ILE A 268 11.09 -24.75 33.43
CA ILE A 268 10.50 -23.44 33.09
C ILE A 268 10.63 -23.15 31.58
N ASN A 269 11.70 -23.65 30.93
CA ASN A 269 11.82 -23.57 29.49
C ASN A 269 10.75 -24.43 28.82
N GLY A 270 9.98 -23.86 27.93
CA GLY A 270 8.92 -24.58 27.23
C GLY A 270 7.71 -23.69 26.97
N THR A 271 6.65 -24.32 26.48
CA THR A 271 5.37 -23.65 26.21
C THR A 271 4.40 -23.92 27.35
N HIS A 272 3.96 -22.88 28.01
CA HIS A 272 3.08 -22.94 29.19
C HIS A 272 1.75 -22.23 28.92
N SER A 273 0.70 -22.73 29.55
CA SER A 273 -0.55 -21.97 29.64
C SER A 273 -0.40 -20.86 30.68
N ILE A 274 -0.99 -19.71 30.40
CA ILE A 274 -0.95 -18.58 31.33
C ILE A 274 -2.25 -18.46 32.11
N GLY A 275 -2.16 -17.93 33.32
CA GLY A 275 -3.29 -17.63 34.17
C GLY A 275 -3.00 -16.43 35.08
N ASN A 276 -3.98 -15.96 35.83
CA ASN A 276 -3.87 -14.80 36.72
C ASN A 276 -3.17 -13.61 36.05
N VAL A 277 -3.62 -13.27 34.85
CA VAL A 277 -3.01 -12.23 34.01
C VAL A 277 -3.37 -10.86 34.57
N THR A 278 -2.36 -10.04 34.79
CA THR A 278 -2.50 -8.62 35.13
C THR A 278 -1.89 -7.78 34.01
N GLU A 279 -1.79 -6.47 34.16
CA GLU A 279 -1.17 -5.58 33.19
C GLU A 279 0.31 -5.93 32.94
N ASP A 280 1.03 -6.32 33.99
CA ASP A 280 2.48 -6.50 33.95
C ASP A 280 2.95 -7.91 34.36
N THR A 281 2.04 -8.81 34.75
CA THR A 281 2.40 -10.15 35.22
C THR A 281 1.43 -11.20 34.76
N TYR A 282 1.89 -12.43 34.71
CA TYR A 282 1.06 -13.63 34.53
C TYR A 282 1.67 -14.81 35.27
N THR A 283 0.89 -15.85 35.53
CA THR A 283 1.38 -17.10 36.10
C THR A 283 1.44 -18.19 35.06
N ILE A 284 2.37 -19.12 35.23
CA ILE A 284 2.50 -20.38 34.49
C ILE A 284 2.45 -21.54 35.49
N THR A 285 1.98 -22.71 35.03
CA THR A 285 1.95 -23.95 35.79
C THR A 285 2.56 -25.09 34.99
#